data_898c028963f2e2a32f02d33f060810b9
#
_entry.id   898c028963f2e2a32f02d33f060810b9
#
_cell.length_a   1.000
_cell.length_b   1.000
_cell.length_c   1.000
_cell.angle_alpha   90.00
_cell.angle_beta   90.00
_cell.angle_gamma   90.00
#
_symmetry.space_group_name_H-M   'P 1'
#
loop_
_entity.id
_entity.type
_entity.pdbx_description
1 polymer ?
#
loop_
_entity_poly.entity_id
_entity_poly.type
_entity_poly.pdbx_seq_one_letter_code
_entity_poly.pdbx_strand_id
1 'polypeptide(L)'
;MTSTSQQFLAALTEYPDGALGPRELCVSCVKVLPVDRAALTIGGASTTWEPLSATDETAARIEAHQVVTGEGPAVDAAERGGPVLVDDLSLEFDRWPGFTTALGRDAYGAMFAFPLQIGAIAIGVLDLYRNEPVPIEPDELTAMLAVADIVTMVLMSRPPLADVDANAADSWWTPSPSSSEIHQATGMVVAQLSAPPRVAYLRLRAHAFAQDRPLTEVAREVIERRLRFDPDDDPLPELAN
;
A
#
# COMPACT_ATOMS: atom_id res chain seq x y z
N MET A 1 -18.99 -24.30 14.81
CA MET A 1 -17.77 -23.88 14.09
C MET A 1 -17.55 -22.41 14.42
N THR A 2 -16.34 -22.04 14.83
CA THR A 2 -15.97 -20.65 15.13
C THR A 2 -15.93 -19.87 13.81
N SER A 3 -16.53 -18.67 13.74
CA SER A 3 -16.49 -17.86 12.50
C SER A 3 -15.05 -17.35 12.24
N THR A 4 -14.73 -17.09 10.98
CA THR A 4 -13.43 -16.53 10.57
C THR A 4 -13.12 -15.24 11.33
N SER A 5 -14.11 -14.36 11.53
CA SER A 5 -13.98 -13.15 12.33
C SER A 5 -13.55 -13.44 13.77
N GLN A 6 -14.13 -14.47 14.41
CA GLN A 6 -13.75 -14.87 15.77
C GLN A 6 -12.33 -15.44 15.83
N GLN A 7 -11.93 -16.22 14.81
CA GLN A 7 -10.58 -16.74 14.70
C GLN A 7 -9.57 -15.60 14.50
N PHE A 8 -9.91 -14.61 13.68
CA PHE A 8 -9.05 -13.45 13.45
C PHE A 8 -8.90 -12.62 14.73
N LEU A 9 -10.00 -12.29 15.41
CA LEU A 9 -9.94 -11.60 16.70
C LEU A 9 -9.13 -12.37 17.74
N ALA A 10 -9.29 -13.69 17.80
CA ALA A 10 -8.47 -14.54 18.69
C ALA A 10 -6.98 -14.46 18.33
N ALA A 11 -6.64 -14.50 17.03
CA ALA A 11 -5.26 -14.35 16.59
C ALA A 11 -4.66 -12.99 17.01
N LEU A 12 -5.45 -11.91 16.98
CA LEU A 12 -4.98 -10.59 17.43
C LEU A 12 -4.74 -10.54 18.95
N THR A 13 -5.48 -11.30 19.74
CA THR A 13 -5.28 -11.34 21.21
C THR A 13 -4.06 -12.14 21.65
N GLU A 14 -3.40 -12.86 20.73
CA GLU A 14 -2.14 -13.56 21.04
C GLU A 14 -0.95 -12.59 21.19
N TYR A 15 -1.07 -11.37 20.69
CA TYR A 15 -0.03 -10.37 20.81
C TYR A 15 -0.14 -9.62 22.14
N PRO A 16 0.97 -9.36 22.85
CA PRO A 16 0.97 -8.56 24.07
C PRO A 16 0.40 -7.15 23.82
N ASP A 17 -0.08 -6.52 24.88
CA ASP A 17 -0.53 -5.15 24.85
C ASP A 17 0.56 -4.24 24.27
N GLY A 18 0.21 -3.44 23.24
CA GLY A 18 1.13 -2.55 22.54
C GLY A 18 1.94 -3.20 21.41
N ALA A 19 1.99 -4.53 21.29
CA ALA A 19 2.71 -5.23 20.23
C ALA A 19 1.90 -5.43 18.95
N LEU A 20 0.59 -5.16 18.97
CA LEU A 20 -0.25 -5.28 17.79
C LEU A 20 0.00 -4.10 16.83
N GLY A 21 0.72 -4.34 15.76
CA GLY A 21 1.04 -3.39 14.70
C GLY A 21 0.55 -3.83 13.32
N PRO A 22 0.87 -3.06 12.27
CA PRO A 22 0.48 -3.41 10.90
C PRO A 22 1.02 -4.77 10.45
N ARG A 23 2.22 -5.14 10.88
CA ARG A 23 2.82 -6.43 10.55
C ARG A 23 2.02 -7.58 11.15
N GLU A 24 1.64 -7.46 12.41
CA GLU A 24 0.86 -8.45 13.14
C GLU A 24 -0.54 -8.61 12.53
N LEU A 25 -1.14 -7.53 12.02
CA LEU A 25 -2.38 -7.59 11.27
C LEU A 25 -2.21 -8.41 9.98
N CYS A 26 -1.17 -8.14 9.18
CA CYS A 26 -0.88 -8.91 7.96
C CYS A 26 -0.61 -10.40 8.27
N VAL A 27 0.21 -10.69 9.28
CA VAL A 27 0.51 -12.07 9.70
C VAL A 27 -0.76 -12.80 10.16
N SER A 28 -1.64 -12.12 10.90
CA SER A 28 -2.91 -12.70 11.33
C SER A 28 -3.87 -12.98 10.17
N CYS A 29 -3.84 -12.16 9.10
CA CYS A 29 -4.59 -12.45 7.88
C CYS A 29 -4.14 -13.78 7.28
N VAL A 30 -2.85 -13.98 7.09
CA VAL A 30 -2.28 -15.23 6.53
C VAL A 30 -2.55 -16.43 7.44
N LYS A 31 -2.59 -16.24 8.76
CA LYS A 31 -2.87 -17.31 9.73
C LYS A 31 -4.32 -17.82 9.64
N VAL A 32 -5.26 -16.95 9.28
CA VAL A 32 -6.71 -17.24 9.40
C VAL A 32 -7.39 -17.41 8.05
N LEU A 33 -6.92 -16.71 7.02
CA LEU A 33 -7.49 -16.75 5.68
C LEU A 33 -6.69 -17.71 4.79
N PRO A 34 -7.32 -18.27 3.74
CA PRO A 34 -6.67 -19.15 2.77
C PRO A 34 -5.84 -18.32 1.76
N VAL A 35 -4.82 -17.64 2.26
CA VAL A 35 -3.91 -16.80 1.48
C VAL A 35 -2.47 -17.03 1.92
N ASP A 36 -1.52 -16.80 1.03
CA ASP A 36 -0.11 -17.04 1.28
C ASP A 36 0.62 -15.81 1.80
N ARG A 37 0.12 -14.60 1.43
CA ARG A 37 0.71 -13.31 1.81
C ARG A 37 -0.37 -12.29 2.05
N ALA A 38 0.00 -11.25 2.79
CA ALA A 38 -0.82 -10.07 3.00
C ALA A 38 0.06 -8.82 3.04
N ALA A 39 -0.51 -7.70 2.61
CA ALA A 39 0.09 -6.38 2.77
C ALA A 39 -0.96 -5.36 3.17
N LEU A 40 -0.50 -4.30 3.80
CA LEU A 40 -1.28 -3.13 4.16
C LEU A 40 -0.64 -1.90 3.55
N THR A 41 -1.43 -1.18 2.79
CA THR A 41 -1.06 0.14 2.25
C THR A 41 -2.05 1.16 2.79
N ILE A 42 -1.57 2.30 3.20
CA ILE A 42 -2.42 3.39 3.66
C ILE A 42 -2.33 4.57 2.73
N GLY A 43 -3.39 5.35 2.72
CA GLY A 43 -3.52 6.53 1.89
C GLY A 43 -4.98 6.92 1.74
N GLY A 44 -5.23 8.10 1.22
CA GLY A 44 -6.58 8.61 0.96
C GLY A 44 -6.57 9.55 -0.23
N ALA A 45 -7.74 10.07 -0.60
CA ALA A 45 -7.93 10.91 -1.80
C ALA A 45 -7.00 12.13 -1.89
N SER A 46 -6.44 12.58 -0.77
CA SER A 46 -5.53 13.75 -0.68
C SER A 46 -4.13 13.41 -0.21
N THR A 47 -3.84 12.15 0.09
CA THR A 47 -2.56 11.71 0.64
C THR A 47 -1.84 10.74 -0.29
N THR A 48 -0.53 10.69 -0.15
CA THR A 48 0.33 9.74 -0.84
C THR A 48 0.02 8.32 -0.37
N TRP A 49 -0.03 7.36 -1.28
CA TRP A 49 -0.12 5.95 -0.95
C TRP A 49 1.20 5.44 -0.38
N GLU A 50 1.14 4.81 0.78
CA GLU A 50 2.31 4.32 1.50
C GLU A 50 2.14 2.87 1.90
N PRO A 51 3.00 1.95 1.40
CA PRO A 51 3.08 0.62 1.95
C PRO A 51 3.42 0.68 3.44
N LEU A 52 2.53 0.16 4.26
CA LEU A 52 2.66 0.19 5.71
C LEU A 52 3.35 -1.06 6.23
N SER A 53 2.96 -2.21 5.71
CA SER A 53 3.53 -3.50 6.07
C SER A 53 3.24 -4.55 5.02
N ALA A 54 4.10 -5.56 4.97
CA ALA A 54 3.90 -6.77 4.17
C ALA A 54 4.45 -7.98 4.94
N THR A 55 3.92 -9.17 4.66
CA THR A 55 4.35 -10.41 5.32
C THR A 55 5.73 -10.86 4.87
N ASP A 56 6.10 -10.58 3.62
CA ASP A 56 7.39 -10.95 3.03
C ASP A 56 7.87 -9.94 1.96
N GLU A 57 9.07 -10.16 1.44
CA GLU A 57 9.69 -9.28 0.42
C GLU A 57 8.92 -9.30 -0.91
N THR A 58 8.26 -10.41 -1.26
CA THR A 58 7.48 -10.50 -2.49
C THR A 58 6.25 -9.60 -2.42
N ALA A 59 5.47 -9.69 -1.34
CA ALA A 59 4.35 -8.79 -1.11
C ALA A 59 4.81 -7.32 -1.07
N ALA A 60 5.93 -7.03 -0.38
CA ALA A 60 6.48 -5.68 -0.32
C ALA A 60 6.87 -5.13 -1.71
N ARG A 61 7.45 -5.97 -2.60
CA ARG A 61 7.76 -5.57 -3.98
C ARG A 61 6.51 -5.31 -4.81
N ILE A 62 5.48 -6.16 -4.68
CA ILE A 62 4.21 -5.98 -5.38
C ILE A 62 3.61 -4.62 -5.01
N GLU A 63 3.55 -4.31 -3.70
CA GLU A 63 3.07 -3.01 -3.24
C GLU A 63 3.90 -1.84 -3.79
N ALA A 64 5.23 -1.95 -3.76
CA ALA A 64 6.10 -0.93 -4.30
C ALA A 64 5.85 -0.68 -5.80
N HIS A 65 5.59 -1.73 -6.58
CA HIS A 65 5.25 -1.59 -8.00
C HIS A 65 3.91 -0.90 -8.21
N GLN A 66 2.85 -1.22 -7.43
CA GLN A 66 1.57 -0.51 -7.49
C GLN A 66 1.75 0.99 -7.20
N VAL A 67 2.55 1.32 -6.19
CA VAL A 67 2.84 2.71 -5.83
C VAL A 67 3.59 3.43 -6.95
N VAL A 68 4.62 2.80 -7.54
CA VAL A 68 5.45 3.42 -8.58
C VAL A 68 4.68 3.59 -9.89
N THR A 69 3.97 2.56 -10.33
CA THR A 69 3.21 2.62 -11.59
C THR A 69 1.92 3.43 -11.47
N GLY A 70 1.33 3.44 -10.27
CA GLY A 70 -0.02 3.97 -10.05
C GLY A 70 -1.08 3.12 -10.72
N GLU A 71 -0.77 1.86 -10.94
CA GLU A 71 -1.62 0.84 -11.52
C GLU A 71 -1.64 -0.38 -10.60
N GLY A 72 -2.71 -1.15 -10.66
CA GLY A 72 -2.84 -2.40 -9.92
C GLY A 72 -4.14 -2.52 -9.14
N PRO A 73 -4.39 -3.71 -8.58
CA PRO A 73 -5.62 -4.00 -7.83
C PRO A 73 -5.86 -3.07 -6.65
N ALA A 74 -4.82 -2.71 -5.87
CA ALA A 74 -4.96 -1.80 -4.73
C ALA A 74 -5.36 -0.39 -5.16
N VAL A 75 -4.76 0.10 -6.25
CA VAL A 75 -5.08 1.43 -6.80
C VAL A 75 -6.54 1.48 -7.23
N ASP A 76 -6.97 0.48 -8.01
CA ASP A 76 -8.35 0.37 -8.47
C ASP A 76 -9.34 0.21 -7.30
N ALA A 77 -9.02 -0.59 -6.28
CA ALA A 77 -9.86 -0.79 -5.10
C ALA A 77 -10.08 0.52 -4.34
N ALA A 78 -8.99 1.27 -4.16
CA ALA A 78 -9.03 2.57 -3.51
C ALA A 78 -9.84 3.62 -4.28
N GLU A 79 -9.68 3.67 -5.60
CA GLU A 79 -10.39 4.63 -6.44
C GLU A 79 -11.88 4.31 -6.56
N ARG A 80 -12.23 3.03 -6.65
CA ARG A 80 -13.62 2.58 -6.82
C ARG A 80 -14.39 2.46 -5.50
N GLY A 81 -13.68 2.38 -4.38
CA GLY A 81 -14.27 2.17 -3.06
C GLY A 81 -14.94 0.79 -2.92
N GLY A 82 -14.43 -0.22 -3.64
CA GLY A 82 -14.92 -1.59 -3.59
C GLY A 82 -13.81 -2.60 -3.85
N PRO A 83 -13.99 -3.87 -3.43
CA PRO A 83 -12.99 -4.91 -3.63
C PRO A 83 -12.64 -5.12 -5.11
N VAL A 84 -11.37 -5.37 -5.37
CA VAL A 84 -10.86 -5.80 -6.67
C VAL A 84 -10.30 -7.21 -6.52
N LEU A 85 -10.92 -8.14 -7.21
CA LEU A 85 -10.62 -9.56 -7.13
C LEU A 85 -9.99 -9.99 -8.45
N VAL A 86 -8.80 -10.53 -8.39
CA VAL A 86 -8.01 -10.99 -9.54
C VAL A 86 -7.58 -12.43 -9.30
N ASP A 87 -8.18 -13.32 -10.05
CA ASP A 87 -7.91 -14.76 -9.92
C ASP A 87 -6.58 -15.17 -10.54
N ASP A 88 -6.10 -14.41 -11.55
CA ASP A 88 -4.83 -14.62 -12.23
C ASP A 88 -4.26 -13.29 -12.73
N LEU A 89 -3.24 -12.79 -12.06
CA LEU A 89 -2.55 -11.55 -12.41
C LEU A 89 -1.88 -11.61 -13.79
N SER A 90 -1.52 -12.79 -14.27
CA SER A 90 -0.86 -12.95 -15.58
C SER A 90 -1.77 -12.61 -16.76
N LEU A 91 -3.07 -12.56 -16.55
CA LEU A 91 -4.08 -12.24 -17.56
C LEU A 91 -4.47 -10.75 -17.59
N GLU A 92 -3.94 -9.95 -16.67
CA GLU A 92 -4.38 -8.56 -16.45
C GLU A 92 -3.48 -7.51 -17.13
N PHE A 93 -2.67 -7.91 -18.11
CA PHE A 93 -1.76 -7.00 -18.82
C PHE A 93 -2.49 -5.81 -19.46
N ASP A 94 -3.63 -6.04 -20.08
CA ASP A 94 -4.37 -4.97 -20.76
C ASP A 94 -4.96 -3.95 -19.76
N ARG A 95 -5.20 -4.39 -18.52
CA ARG A 95 -5.77 -3.54 -17.47
C ARG A 95 -4.70 -2.71 -16.75
N TRP A 96 -3.54 -3.30 -16.49
CA TRP A 96 -2.44 -2.66 -15.76
C TRP A 96 -1.09 -2.94 -16.41
N PRO A 97 -0.84 -2.41 -17.63
CA PRO A 97 0.36 -2.76 -18.40
C PRO A 97 1.66 -2.37 -17.72
N GLY A 98 1.71 -1.22 -17.04
CA GLY A 98 2.89 -0.79 -16.29
C GLY A 98 3.15 -1.68 -15.08
N PHE A 99 2.11 -1.99 -14.31
CA PHE A 99 2.22 -2.83 -13.13
C PHE A 99 2.62 -4.27 -13.48
N THR A 100 1.94 -4.91 -14.42
CA THR A 100 2.22 -6.29 -14.82
C THR A 100 3.59 -6.43 -15.48
N THR A 101 4.05 -5.41 -16.23
CA THR A 101 5.41 -5.37 -16.77
C THR A 101 6.46 -5.29 -15.66
N ALA A 102 6.24 -4.42 -14.66
CA ALA A 102 7.16 -4.27 -13.52
C ALA A 102 7.25 -5.52 -12.64
N LEU A 103 6.15 -6.26 -12.50
CA LEU A 103 6.14 -7.54 -11.77
C LEU A 103 6.99 -8.62 -12.47
N GLY A 104 7.07 -8.57 -13.80
CA GLY A 104 7.83 -9.55 -14.57
C GLY A 104 7.31 -10.98 -14.43
N ARG A 105 8.22 -11.96 -14.51
CA ARG A 105 7.84 -13.39 -14.47
C ARG A 105 7.58 -13.93 -13.06
N ASP A 106 7.91 -13.19 -12.02
CA ASP A 106 7.92 -13.68 -10.63
C ASP A 106 6.63 -13.44 -9.86
N ALA A 107 5.66 -12.75 -10.46
CA ALA A 107 4.41 -12.41 -9.78
C ALA A 107 3.20 -13.04 -10.44
N TYR A 108 3.09 -14.32 -10.31
CA TYR A 108 1.90 -15.05 -10.74
C TYR A 108 1.10 -15.49 -9.53
N GLY A 109 -0.21 -15.57 -9.69
CA GLY A 109 -1.13 -15.99 -8.66
C GLY A 109 -2.35 -15.08 -8.62
N ALA A 110 -3.16 -15.26 -7.61
CA ALA A 110 -4.31 -14.42 -7.37
C ALA A 110 -3.98 -13.27 -6.42
N MET A 111 -4.65 -12.14 -6.63
CA MET A 111 -4.56 -10.97 -5.76
C MET A 111 -5.95 -10.41 -5.48
N PHE A 112 -6.24 -10.15 -4.22
CA PHE A 112 -7.51 -9.63 -3.74
C PHE A 112 -7.28 -8.37 -2.93
N ALA A 113 -7.69 -7.22 -3.46
CA ALA A 113 -7.53 -5.92 -2.84
C ALA A 113 -8.84 -5.45 -2.20
N PHE A 114 -8.81 -5.17 -0.91
CA PHE A 114 -9.96 -4.73 -0.11
C PHE A 114 -9.75 -3.32 0.38
N PRO A 115 -10.55 -2.32 -0.05
CA PRO A 115 -10.41 -0.97 0.45
C PRO A 115 -10.80 -0.92 1.93
N LEU A 116 -9.95 -0.31 2.74
CA LEU A 116 -10.18 -0.04 4.15
C LEU A 116 -10.81 1.35 4.24
N GLN A 117 -12.11 1.40 4.53
CA GLN A 117 -12.86 2.66 4.48
C GLN A 117 -14.02 2.69 5.48
N ILE A 118 -14.39 3.90 5.90
CA ILE A 118 -15.60 4.16 6.67
C ILE A 118 -16.47 5.14 5.89
N GLY A 119 -17.59 4.66 5.36
CA GLY A 119 -18.40 5.42 4.43
C GLY A 119 -17.59 5.81 3.19
N ALA A 120 -17.43 7.10 2.92
CA ALA A 120 -16.65 7.62 1.80
C ALA A 120 -15.18 7.92 2.15
N ILE A 121 -14.74 7.68 3.38
CA ILE A 121 -13.38 7.97 3.83
C ILE A 121 -12.54 6.71 3.67
N ALA A 122 -11.70 6.70 2.62
CA ALA A 122 -10.70 5.67 2.43
C ALA A 122 -9.47 5.96 3.33
N ILE A 123 -8.98 4.93 4.03
CA ILE A 123 -7.81 4.99 4.91
C ILE A 123 -6.67 4.10 4.41
N GLY A 124 -6.96 3.17 3.53
CA GLY A 124 -5.94 2.26 2.98
C GLY A 124 -6.55 1.14 2.16
N VAL A 125 -5.71 0.14 1.90
CA VAL A 125 -6.08 -1.11 1.24
C VAL A 125 -5.40 -2.27 1.98
N LEU A 126 -6.15 -3.36 2.15
CA LEU A 126 -5.63 -4.66 2.54
C LEU A 126 -5.50 -5.51 1.29
N ASP A 127 -4.28 -5.91 0.97
CA ASP A 127 -3.97 -6.77 -0.15
C ASP A 127 -3.65 -8.18 0.32
N LEU A 128 -4.34 -9.16 -0.27
CA LEU A 128 -4.22 -10.57 0.04
C LEU A 128 -3.79 -11.32 -1.22
N TYR A 129 -2.84 -12.25 -1.09
CA TYR A 129 -2.22 -12.91 -2.24
C TYR A 129 -2.27 -14.42 -2.12
N ARG A 130 -2.42 -15.08 -3.26
CA ARG A 130 -2.18 -16.53 -3.44
C ARG A 130 -1.07 -16.75 -4.46
N ASN A 131 -0.23 -17.73 -4.19
CA ASN A 131 0.86 -18.11 -5.10
C ASN A 131 0.35 -18.71 -6.41
N GLU A 132 -0.83 -19.33 -6.37
CA GLU A 132 -1.44 -19.96 -7.52
C GLU A 132 -2.68 -19.18 -7.98
N PRO A 133 -2.96 -19.15 -9.29
CA PRO A 133 -4.17 -18.56 -9.82
C PRO A 133 -5.37 -19.44 -9.45
N VAL A 134 -6.15 -19.00 -8.50
CA VAL A 134 -7.35 -19.71 -8.01
C VAL A 134 -8.48 -18.71 -7.79
N PRO A 135 -9.67 -18.97 -8.37
CA PRO A 135 -10.85 -18.17 -8.09
C PRO A 135 -11.19 -18.14 -6.61
N ILE A 136 -11.73 -17.01 -6.17
CA ILE A 136 -12.19 -16.86 -4.80
C ILE A 136 -13.59 -17.47 -4.64
N GLU A 137 -13.78 -18.29 -3.63
CA GLU A 137 -15.08 -18.85 -3.29
C GLU A 137 -15.95 -17.85 -2.50
N PRO A 138 -17.29 -17.87 -2.62
CA PRO A 138 -18.16 -16.89 -1.94
C PRO A 138 -17.99 -16.83 -0.43
N ASP A 139 -17.75 -17.98 0.22
CA ASP A 139 -17.54 -18.05 1.67
C ASP A 139 -16.18 -17.43 2.05
N GLU A 140 -15.16 -17.61 1.21
CA GLU A 140 -13.84 -17.00 1.38
C GLU A 140 -13.91 -15.49 1.23
N LEU A 141 -14.61 -14.99 0.20
CA LEU A 141 -14.84 -13.56 0.01
C LEU A 141 -15.54 -12.95 1.22
N THR A 142 -16.56 -13.60 1.75
CA THR A 142 -17.28 -13.17 2.94
C THR A 142 -16.34 -13.09 4.15
N ALA A 143 -15.46 -14.08 4.31
CA ALA A 143 -14.48 -14.11 5.37
C ALA A 143 -13.44 -12.98 5.23
N MET A 144 -12.93 -12.74 4.01
CA MET A 144 -11.95 -11.69 3.73
C MET A 144 -12.54 -10.30 3.96
N LEU A 145 -13.78 -10.05 3.53
CA LEU A 145 -14.50 -8.80 3.81
C LEU A 145 -14.64 -8.56 5.31
N ALA A 146 -15.04 -9.57 6.07
CA ALA A 146 -15.19 -9.44 7.51
C ALA A 146 -13.84 -9.16 8.22
N VAL A 147 -12.74 -9.73 7.73
CA VAL A 147 -11.39 -9.44 8.23
C VAL A 147 -10.98 -8.01 7.86
N ALA A 148 -11.24 -7.55 6.63
CA ALA A 148 -10.96 -6.18 6.20
C ALA A 148 -11.71 -5.14 7.08
N ASP A 149 -12.96 -5.42 7.43
CA ASP A 149 -13.73 -4.57 8.35
C ASP A 149 -13.08 -4.50 9.75
N ILE A 150 -12.60 -5.63 10.28
CA ILE A 150 -11.91 -5.66 11.58
C ILE A 150 -10.59 -4.90 11.51
N VAL A 151 -9.79 -5.11 10.44
CA VAL A 151 -8.55 -4.36 10.21
C VAL A 151 -8.83 -2.86 10.17
N THR A 152 -9.88 -2.44 9.45
CA THR A 152 -10.32 -1.04 9.39
C THR A 152 -10.61 -0.49 10.79
N MET A 153 -11.39 -1.22 11.59
CA MET A 153 -11.72 -0.80 12.96
C MET A 153 -10.48 -0.72 13.85
N VAL A 154 -9.55 -1.67 13.74
CA VAL A 154 -8.29 -1.64 14.51
C VAL A 154 -7.44 -0.44 14.14
N LEU A 155 -7.29 -0.15 12.85
CA LEU A 155 -6.53 1.01 12.39
C LEU A 155 -7.15 2.33 12.88
N MET A 156 -8.47 2.44 12.87
CA MET A 156 -9.19 3.63 13.30
C MET A 156 -9.29 3.79 14.82
N SER A 157 -9.15 2.71 15.60
CA SER A 157 -9.21 2.77 17.07
C SER A 157 -7.96 3.38 17.69
N ARG A 158 -6.93 3.63 16.89
CA ARG A 158 -5.65 4.19 17.34
C ARG A 158 -5.58 5.70 17.08
N PRO A 159 -4.87 6.48 17.95
CA PRO A 159 -4.81 7.93 17.80
C PRO A 159 -4.22 8.33 16.44
N PRO A 160 -4.72 9.42 15.83
CA PRO A 160 -4.19 9.97 14.59
C PRO A 160 -2.72 10.36 14.75
N LEU A 161 -1.97 10.28 13.65
CA LEU A 161 -0.55 10.67 13.54
C LEU A 161 -0.22 12.07 14.09
N ALA A 162 -1.21 12.98 14.15
CA ALA A 162 -1.01 14.37 14.54
C ALA A 162 -0.67 14.55 16.04
N ASP A 163 -0.98 13.57 16.90
CA ASP A 163 -0.83 13.67 18.35
C ASP A 163 0.30 12.80 18.91
N VAL A 164 1.08 12.16 18.03
CA VAL A 164 2.21 11.32 18.50
C VAL A 164 3.44 12.20 18.68
N ASP A 165 3.83 12.41 19.94
CA ASP A 165 5.13 12.99 20.28
C ASP A 165 6.22 12.19 19.55
N ALA A 166 7.07 12.88 18.81
CA ALA A 166 8.18 12.29 18.03
C ALA A 166 9.16 11.44 18.87
N ASN A 167 8.98 11.42 20.18
CA ASN A 167 9.76 10.63 21.15
C ASN A 167 9.04 9.39 21.68
N ALA A 168 7.80 9.12 21.25
CA ALA A 168 7.11 7.90 21.66
C ALA A 168 7.67 6.71 20.87
N ALA A 169 8.61 6.00 21.46
CA ALA A 169 9.15 4.73 20.94
C ALA A 169 8.07 3.62 20.79
N ASP A 170 6.86 3.87 21.28
CA ASP A 170 5.71 2.98 21.26
C ASP A 170 4.67 3.33 20.18
N SER A 171 4.99 4.22 19.24
CA SER A 171 4.11 4.46 18.10
C SER A 171 4.06 3.20 17.24
N TRP A 172 2.93 2.49 17.29
CA TRP A 172 2.64 1.37 16.37
C TRP A 172 2.73 1.81 14.90
N TRP A 173 2.64 3.11 14.68
CA TRP A 173 2.89 3.81 13.44
C TRP A 173 4.29 4.43 13.47
N THR A 174 5.30 3.64 13.35
CA THR A 174 6.60 4.16 12.92
C THR A 174 6.57 4.11 11.39
N PRO A 175 6.57 5.26 10.69
CA PRO A 175 6.74 5.23 9.24
C PRO A 175 7.92 4.33 8.94
N SER A 176 7.79 3.41 7.99
CA SER A 176 8.95 2.63 7.60
C SER A 176 10.07 3.64 7.24
N PRO A 177 11.34 3.32 7.47
CA PRO A 177 12.43 4.19 7.03
C PRO A 177 12.24 4.64 5.58
N SER A 178 11.69 3.76 4.75
CA SER A 178 11.33 4.01 3.35
C SER A 178 10.27 5.10 3.17
N SER A 179 9.22 5.09 3.99
CA SER A 179 8.17 6.13 3.94
C SER A 179 8.71 7.49 4.35
N SER A 180 9.52 7.54 5.42
CA SER A 180 10.16 8.78 5.87
C SER A 180 11.08 9.36 4.79
N GLU A 181 11.86 8.52 4.10
CA GLU A 181 12.72 8.93 2.99
C GLU A 181 11.88 9.52 1.83
N ILE A 182 10.77 8.88 1.46
CA ILE A 182 9.89 9.36 0.40
C ILE A 182 9.26 10.72 0.77
N HIS A 183 8.79 10.88 2.00
CA HIS A 183 8.24 12.17 2.47
C HIS A 183 9.28 13.27 2.49
N GLN A 184 10.46 13.00 3.01
CA GLN A 184 11.55 13.97 3.03
C GLN A 184 11.96 14.37 1.61
N ALA A 185 12.14 13.41 0.70
CA ALA A 185 12.44 13.66 -0.69
C ALA A 185 11.33 14.48 -1.36
N THR A 186 10.06 14.13 -1.13
CA THR A 186 8.92 14.90 -1.66
C THR A 186 8.98 16.35 -1.19
N GLY A 187 9.24 16.61 0.09
CA GLY A 187 9.41 17.97 0.61
C GLY A 187 10.57 18.73 -0.05
N MET A 188 11.68 18.06 -0.33
CA MET A 188 12.81 18.66 -1.05
C MET A 188 12.45 18.99 -2.50
N VAL A 189 11.71 18.12 -3.19
CA VAL A 189 11.24 18.36 -4.56
C VAL A 189 10.20 19.47 -4.62
N VAL A 190 9.30 19.58 -3.62
CA VAL A 190 8.41 20.75 -3.45
C VAL A 190 9.20 22.05 -3.47
N ALA A 191 10.29 22.10 -2.71
CA ALA A 191 11.14 23.30 -2.66
C ALA A 191 11.91 23.53 -3.98
N GLN A 192 12.31 22.49 -4.68
CA GLN A 192 13.03 22.59 -5.97
C GLN A 192 12.14 23.07 -7.09
N LEU A 193 10.90 22.53 -7.17
CA LEU A 193 9.96 22.80 -8.25
C LEU A 193 8.99 23.95 -7.94
N SER A 194 8.95 24.44 -6.69
CA SER A 194 7.91 25.34 -6.19
C SER A 194 6.50 24.84 -6.49
N ALA A 195 6.30 23.51 -6.41
CA ALA A 195 5.09 22.82 -6.80
C ALA A 195 4.35 22.24 -5.58
N PRO A 196 3.03 21.98 -5.65
CA PRO A 196 2.30 21.29 -4.59
C PRO A 196 2.90 19.90 -4.28
N PRO A 197 2.76 19.40 -3.03
CA PRO A 197 3.31 18.09 -2.62
C PRO A 197 2.90 16.93 -3.54
N ARG A 198 1.64 16.91 -3.99
CA ARG A 198 1.14 15.91 -4.93
C ARG A 198 1.93 15.91 -6.26
N VAL A 199 2.23 17.09 -6.79
CA VAL A 199 2.99 17.23 -8.05
C VAL A 199 4.43 16.76 -7.83
N ALA A 200 5.06 17.17 -6.73
CA ALA A 200 6.41 16.76 -6.38
C ALA A 200 6.53 15.23 -6.24
N TYR A 201 5.56 14.59 -5.58
CA TYR A 201 5.48 13.15 -5.46
C TYR A 201 5.31 12.45 -6.81
N LEU A 202 4.40 12.96 -7.67
CA LEU A 202 4.21 12.42 -9.02
C LEU A 202 5.49 12.51 -9.86
N ARG A 203 6.28 13.57 -9.71
CA ARG A 203 7.59 13.71 -10.38
C ARG A 203 8.59 12.66 -9.89
N LEU A 204 8.69 12.45 -8.57
CA LEU A 204 9.53 11.40 -8.00
C LEU A 204 9.14 10.03 -8.55
N ARG A 205 7.84 9.74 -8.58
CA ARG A 205 7.29 8.47 -9.07
C ARG A 205 7.56 8.27 -10.56
N ALA A 206 7.31 9.30 -11.39
CA ALA A 206 7.57 9.26 -12.82
C ALA A 206 9.05 9.00 -13.11
N HIS A 207 9.95 9.61 -12.35
CA HIS A 207 11.39 9.39 -12.48
C HIS A 207 11.79 7.96 -12.10
N ALA A 208 11.24 7.42 -11.01
CA ALA A 208 11.45 6.04 -10.59
C ALA A 208 10.97 5.05 -11.66
N PHE A 209 9.77 5.28 -12.19
CA PHE A 209 9.19 4.48 -13.26
C PHE A 209 10.05 4.52 -14.54
N ALA A 210 10.46 5.70 -14.98
CA ALA A 210 11.26 5.87 -16.21
C ALA A 210 12.63 5.16 -16.14
N GLN A 211 13.14 4.93 -14.94
CA GLN A 211 14.42 4.27 -14.70
C GLN A 211 14.30 2.82 -14.23
N ASP A 212 13.08 2.30 -14.14
CA ASP A 212 12.80 0.95 -13.60
C ASP A 212 13.45 0.73 -12.22
N ARG A 213 13.26 1.70 -11.32
CA ARG A 213 13.88 1.72 -9.99
C ARG A 213 12.86 1.91 -8.88
N PRO A 214 13.11 1.34 -7.69
CA PRO A 214 12.28 1.59 -6.51
C PRO A 214 12.20 3.07 -6.16
N LEU A 215 11.02 3.56 -5.81
CA LEU A 215 10.80 4.96 -5.41
C LEU A 215 11.68 5.37 -4.22
N THR A 216 11.95 4.43 -3.31
CA THR A 216 12.82 4.62 -2.15
C THR A 216 14.26 4.91 -2.51
N GLU A 217 14.79 4.30 -3.58
CA GLU A 217 16.15 4.58 -4.05
C GLU A 217 16.24 5.98 -4.65
N VAL A 218 15.25 6.36 -5.47
CA VAL A 218 15.16 7.71 -6.04
C VAL A 218 15.01 8.76 -4.93
N ALA A 219 14.17 8.47 -3.93
CA ALA A 219 14.00 9.35 -2.76
C ALA A 219 15.34 9.56 -2.02
N ARG A 220 16.10 8.50 -1.80
CA ARG A 220 17.41 8.58 -1.15
C ARG A 220 18.41 9.42 -1.93
N GLU A 221 18.44 9.33 -3.25
CA GLU A 221 19.29 10.17 -4.11
C GLU A 221 18.94 11.65 -4.02
N VAL A 222 17.64 11.97 -3.91
CA VAL A 222 17.21 13.36 -3.69
C VAL A 222 17.67 13.86 -2.31
N ILE A 223 17.51 13.06 -1.26
CA ILE A 223 17.93 13.40 0.11
C ILE A 223 19.45 13.63 0.15
N GLU A 224 20.21 12.77 -0.49
CA GLU A 224 21.66 12.85 -0.58
C GLU A 224 22.15 13.90 -1.61
N ARG A 225 21.20 14.62 -2.25
CA ARG A 225 21.46 15.66 -3.25
C ARG A 225 22.20 15.18 -4.50
N ARG A 226 22.16 13.89 -4.78
CA ARG A 226 22.68 13.31 -6.04
C ARG A 226 21.70 13.46 -7.19
N LEU A 227 20.41 13.54 -6.89
CA LEU A 227 19.34 13.85 -7.85
C LEU A 227 18.69 15.18 -7.46
N ARG A 228 18.46 16.01 -8.47
CA ARG A 228 17.72 17.26 -8.34
C ARG A 228 16.74 17.39 -9.50
N PHE A 229 15.54 17.86 -9.19
CA PHE A 229 14.51 18.15 -10.19
C PHE A 229 14.57 19.63 -10.55
N ASP A 230 14.50 19.91 -11.85
CA ASP A 230 14.44 21.28 -12.38
C ASP A 230 13.03 21.55 -12.92
N PRO A 231 12.43 22.73 -12.69
CA PRO A 231 11.16 23.10 -13.28
C PRO A 231 11.13 23.05 -14.82
N ASP A 232 12.28 23.26 -15.46
CA ASP A 232 12.41 23.29 -16.91
C ASP A 232 12.67 21.90 -17.54
N ASP A 233 12.97 20.89 -16.75
CA ASP A 233 13.19 19.51 -17.21
C ASP A 233 11.88 18.75 -17.34
N ASP A 234 11.12 18.99 -18.39
CA ASP A 234 9.86 18.34 -18.79
C ASP A 234 8.59 18.99 -18.20
N PRO A 235 7.90 19.84 -18.96
CA PRO A 235 6.62 20.38 -18.56
C PRO A 235 5.57 19.25 -18.53
N LEU A 236 5.05 18.93 -17.34
CA LEU A 236 3.82 18.14 -17.22
C LEU A 236 2.75 18.82 -18.09
N PRO A 237 1.99 18.07 -18.92
CA PRO A 237 0.84 18.65 -19.59
C PRO A 237 -0.05 19.31 -18.54
N GLU A 238 -0.45 20.54 -18.78
CA GLU A 238 -1.37 21.29 -17.91
C GLU A 238 -2.57 20.39 -17.61
N LEU A 239 -2.63 19.89 -16.38
CA LEU A 239 -3.83 19.23 -15.90
C LEU A 239 -4.90 20.31 -15.82
N ALA A 240 -5.75 20.36 -16.84
CA ALA A 240 -6.91 21.23 -16.89
C ALA A 240 -7.73 21.09 -15.60
N ASN A 241 -8.04 22.24 -15.02
CA ASN A 241 -8.93 22.44 -13.87
C ASN A 241 -10.26 21.70 -14.03
#